data_d620ca269dbd26d2762287a84b7c9141
#
_entry.id   d620ca269dbd26d2762287a84b7c9141
#
_cell.length_a   1.000
_cell.length_b   1.000
_cell.length_c   1.000
_cell.angle_alpha   90.00
_cell.angle_beta   90.00
_cell.angle_gamma   90.00
#
_symmetry.space_group_name_H-M   'P 1'
#
loop_
_entity.id
_entity.type
_entity.pdbx_description
1 polymer ?
#
loop_
_entity_poly.entity_id
_entity_poly.type
_entity_poly.pdbx_seq_one_letter_code
_entity_poly.pdbx_strand_id
1 'polypeptide(L)'
;MSLNRKNIIREQAEKLADSRDKWIKKNSYFYNDDYSYMKFLVNSDMRVLELGCGTGELLKELNPSYGVGVDLSSGMISIAQKKYPDLNFIQ
;
A
#
# COMPACT_ATOMS: atom_id res chain seq x y z
N MET A 1 -5.45 -9.54 19.56
CA MET A 1 -4.25 -10.12 18.93
C MET A 1 -3.06 -9.96 19.86
N SER A 2 -2.30 -11.02 20.05
CA SER A 2 -1.08 -10.97 20.88
C SER A 2 0.03 -10.19 20.18
N LEU A 3 0.97 -9.64 20.94
CA LEU A 3 2.16 -8.96 20.41
C LEU A 3 2.98 -9.88 19.50
N ASN A 4 3.06 -11.19 19.85
CA ASN A 4 3.80 -12.17 19.03
C ASN A 4 3.20 -12.32 17.65
N ARG A 5 1.88 -12.35 17.54
CA ARG A 5 1.21 -12.46 16.25
C ARG A 5 1.42 -11.22 15.40
N LYS A 6 1.34 -10.04 15.99
CA LYS A 6 1.66 -8.77 15.31
C LYS A 6 3.09 -8.76 14.79
N ASN A 7 4.03 -9.20 15.61
CA ASN A 7 5.44 -9.25 15.25
C ASN A 7 5.70 -10.22 14.10
N ILE A 8 5.06 -11.40 14.11
CA ILE A 8 5.17 -12.38 13.04
C ILE A 8 4.67 -11.80 11.72
N ILE A 9 3.51 -11.16 11.73
CA ILE A 9 2.94 -10.52 10.53
C ILE A 9 3.88 -9.45 10.01
N ARG A 10 4.39 -8.59 10.88
CA ARG A 10 5.33 -7.53 10.52
C ARG A 10 6.60 -8.09 9.90
N GLU A 11 7.20 -9.11 10.50
CA GLU A 11 8.41 -9.74 10.00
C GLU A 11 8.21 -10.36 8.63
N GLN A 12 7.08 -11.02 8.40
CA GLN A 12 6.74 -11.59 7.10
C GLN A 12 6.59 -10.48 6.05
N ALA A 13 5.91 -9.39 6.38
CA ALA A 13 5.75 -8.26 5.48
C ALA A 13 7.10 -7.62 5.15
N GLU A 14 7.99 -7.49 6.13
CA GLU A 14 9.32 -6.94 5.91
C GLU A 14 10.16 -7.79 4.97
N LYS A 15 10.05 -9.12 5.07
CA LYS A 15 10.74 -10.03 4.14
C LYS A 15 10.24 -9.90 2.71
N LEU A 16 8.97 -9.56 2.52
CA LEU A 16 8.34 -9.46 1.20
C LEU A 16 8.48 -8.07 0.58
N ALA A 17 8.85 -7.04 1.38
CA ALA A 17 8.85 -5.66 0.92
C ALA A 17 9.70 -5.46 -0.34
N ASP A 18 10.90 -6.02 -0.39
CA ASP A 18 11.83 -5.83 -1.50
C ASP A 18 11.37 -6.52 -2.80
N SER A 19 10.56 -7.59 -2.69
CA SER A 19 10.07 -8.34 -3.84
C SER A 19 8.66 -7.96 -4.27
N ARG A 20 7.95 -7.16 -3.45
CA ARG A 20 6.54 -6.83 -3.69
C ARG A 20 6.32 -6.10 -5.02
N ASP A 21 7.15 -5.13 -5.33
CA ASP A 21 7.03 -4.36 -6.57
C ASP A 21 7.20 -5.24 -7.80
N LYS A 22 8.12 -6.19 -7.75
CA LYS A 22 8.31 -7.18 -8.83
C LYS A 22 7.10 -8.08 -8.98
N TRP A 23 6.52 -8.51 -7.86
CA TRP A 23 5.33 -9.34 -7.84
C TRP A 23 4.13 -8.61 -8.45
N ILE A 24 3.89 -7.37 -8.03
CA ILE A 24 2.81 -6.54 -8.56
C ILE A 24 2.97 -6.34 -10.06
N LYS A 25 4.17 -6.05 -10.52
CA LYS A 25 4.49 -5.86 -11.94
C LYS A 25 4.21 -7.13 -12.75
N LYS A 26 4.62 -8.28 -12.23
CA LYS A 26 4.40 -9.59 -12.86
C LYS A 26 2.92 -9.93 -12.97
N ASN A 27 2.13 -9.51 -11.99
CA ASN A 27 0.70 -9.78 -11.90
C ASN A 27 -0.15 -8.55 -12.21
N SER A 28 0.36 -7.63 -13.03
CA SER A 28 -0.25 -6.33 -13.29
C SER A 28 -1.69 -6.41 -13.81
N TYR A 29 -2.04 -7.44 -14.57
CA TYR A 29 -3.41 -7.64 -15.06
C TYR A 29 -4.41 -7.69 -13.90
N PHE A 30 -4.13 -8.51 -12.90
CA PHE A 30 -5.01 -8.66 -11.73
C PHE A 30 -5.07 -7.38 -10.89
N TYR A 31 -3.93 -6.76 -10.65
CA TYR A 31 -3.87 -5.53 -9.86
C TYR A 31 -4.57 -4.37 -10.58
N ASN A 32 -4.39 -4.23 -11.88
CA ASN A 32 -5.05 -3.18 -12.65
C ASN A 32 -6.57 -3.35 -12.66
N ASP A 33 -7.06 -4.58 -12.72
CA ASP A 33 -8.48 -4.87 -12.65
C ASP A 33 -9.06 -4.46 -11.28
N ASP A 34 -8.39 -4.85 -10.20
CA ASP A 34 -8.76 -4.45 -8.84
C ASP A 34 -8.71 -2.93 -8.66
N TYR A 35 -7.69 -2.27 -9.18
CA TYR A 35 -7.55 -0.82 -9.12
C TYR A 35 -8.68 -0.11 -9.87
N SER A 36 -9.06 -0.61 -11.02
CA SER A 36 -10.17 -0.06 -11.80
C SER A 36 -11.49 -0.14 -11.04
N TYR A 37 -11.73 -1.27 -10.37
CA TYR A 37 -12.90 -1.46 -9.53
C TYR A 37 -12.90 -0.49 -8.35
N MET A 38 -11.77 -0.34 -7.67
CA MET A 38 -11.64 0.59 -6.54
C MET A 38 -11.82 2.04 -6.98
N LYS A 39 -11.31 2.42 -8.14
CA LYS A 39 -11.51 3.76 -8.71
C LYS A 39 -12.98 4.05 -9.01
N PHE A 40 -13.73 3.04 -9.35
CA PHE A 40 -15.17 3.17 -9.55
C PHE A 40 -15.89 3.50 -8.24
N LEU A 41 -15.44 2.90 -7.12
CA LEU A 41 -16.04 3.09 -5.80
C LEU A 41 -15.57 4.36 -5.08
N VAL A 42 -14.34 4.80 -5.36
CA VAL A 42 -13.69 5.90 -4.63
C VAL A 42 -13.37 7.03 -5.62
N ASN A 43 -14.00 8.16 -5.43
CA ASN A 43 -13.74 9.34 -6.28
C ASN A 43 -12.40 9.99 -5.93
N SER A 44 -11.75 10.58 -6.94
CA SER A 44 -10.43 11.20 -6.77
C SER A 44 -10.42 12.46 -5.89
N ASP A 45 -11.60 13.05 -5.60
CA ASP A 45 -11.72 14.19 -4.71
C ASP A 45 -11.89 13.79 -3.22
N MET A 46 -11.95 12.50 -2.94
CA MET A 46 -12.08 11.98 -1.57
C MET A 46 -10.75 12.01 -0.82
N ARG A 47 -10.86 12.09 0.49
CA ARG A 47 -9.74 11.84 1.42
C ARG A 47 -9.75 10.34 1.74
N VAL A 48 -8.61 9.68 1.58
CA VAL A 48 -8.53 8.22 1.69
C VAL A 48 -7.50 7.81 2.73
N LEU A 49 -7.90 6.91 3.61
CA LEU A 49 -7.00 6.20 4.52
C LEU A 49 -6.98 4.73 4.10
N GLU A 50 -5.80 4.20 3.79
CA GLU A 50 -5.64 2.79 3.47
C GLU A 50 -4.87 2.08 4.58
N LEU A 51 -5.51 1.09 5.21
CA LEU A 51 -4.86 0.23 6.20
C LEU A 51 -4.24 -0.97 5.47
N GLY A 52 -2.98 -1.25 5.77
CA GLY A 52 -2.23 -2.29 5.06
C GLY A 52 -1.83 -1.87 3.66
N CYS A 53 -1.31 -0.65 3.50
CA CYS A 53 -1.06 -0.06 2.19
C CYS A 53 0.11 -0.70 1.41
N GLY A 54 0.95 -1.48 2.06
CA GLY A 54 2.14 -2.03 1.42
C GLY A 54 3.03 -0.94 0.84
N THR A 55 3.41 -1.07 -0.41
CA THR A 55 4.27 -0.11 -1.10
C THR A 55 3.50 1.03 -1.79
N GLY A 56 2.19 1.16 -1.52
CA GLY A 56 1.41 2.37 -1.83
C GLY A 56 0.73 2.43 -3.19
N GLU A 57 0.72 1.34 -3.95
CA GLU A 57 0.22 1.35 -5.34
C GLU A 57 -1.26 1.67 -5.43
N LEU A 58 -2.11 1.05 -4.61
CA LEU A 58 -3.54 1.32 -4.66
C LEU A 58 -3.83 2.78 -4.31
N LEU A 59 -3.23 3.28 -3.25
CA LEU A 59 -3.42 4.67 -2.83
C LEU A 59 -3.01 5.64 -3.95
N LYS A 60 -1.89 5.36 -4.63
CA LYS A 60 -1.43 6.13 -5.78
C LYS A 60 -2.44 6.07 -6.92
N GLU A 61 -2.95 4.88 -7.24
CA GLU A 61 -3.92 4.69 -8.33
C GLU A 61 -5.23 5.40 -8.08
N LEU A 62 -5.69 5.47 -6.82
CA LEU A 62 -6.90 6.20 -6.45
C LEU A 62 -6.76 7.71 -6.62
N ASN A 63 -5.54 8.22 -6.61
CA ASN A 63 -5.23 9.65 -6.76
C ASN A 63 -6.12 10.55 -5.88
N PRO A 64 -6.15 10.32 -4.55
CA PRO A 64 -7.05 11.04 -3.67
C PRO A 64 -6.64 12.51 -3.50
N SER A 65 -7.57 13.34 -3.07
CA SER A 65 -7.27 14.73 -2.70
C SER A 65 -6.31 14.81 -1.51
N TYR A 66 -6.41 13.86 -0.60
CA TYR A 66 -5.49 13.65 0.51
C TYR A 66 -5.45 12.16 0.84
N GLY A 67 -4.27 11.56 0.80
CA GLY A 67 -4.11 10.13 1.02
C GLY A 67 -3.13 9.81 2.13
N VAL A 68 -3.52 8.88 3.00
CA VAL A 68 -2.67 8.32 4.05
C VAL A 68 -2.68 6.81 3.96
N GLY A 69 -1.49 6.22 3.87
CA GLY A 69 -1.30 4.77 3.92
C GLY A 69 -0.64 4.36 5.23
N VAL A 70 -1.11 3.28 5.81
CA VAL A 70 -0.57 2.72 7.06
C VAL A 70 -0.19 1.27 6.84
N ASP A 71 0.99 0.87 7.28
CA ASP A 71 1.44 -0.52 7.23
C ASP A 71 2.34 -0.81 8.43
N LEU A 72 2.34 -2.05 8.88
CA LEU A 72 3.20 -2.50 9.99
C LEU A 72 4.66 -2.65 9.58
N SER A 73 4.94 -2.79 8.29
CA SER A 73 6.29 -3.01 7.77
C SER A 73 6.99 -1.69 7.48
N SER A 74 8.09 -1.43 8.19
CA SER A 74 8.94 -0.28 7.89
C SER A 74 9.54 -0.35 6.49
N GLY A 75 9.84 -1.55 6.01
CA GLY A 75 10.35 -1.76 4.65
C GLY A 75 9.34 -1.36 3.58
N MET A 76 8.07 -1.74 3.75
CA MET A 76 6.99 -1.32 2.84
C MET A 76 6.83 0.20 2.84
N ILE A 77 6.77 0.80 4.02
CA ILE A 77 6.61 2.26 4.18
C ILE A 77 7.78 3.02 3.56
N SER A 78 9.00 2.54 3.76
CA SER A 78 10.19 3.17 3.18
C SER A 78 10.12 3.19 1.65
N ILE A 79 9.73 2.09 1.03
CA ILE A 79 9.57 2.01 -0.42
C ILE A 79 8.45 2.94 -0.90
N ALA A 80 7.30 2.92 -0.22
CA ALA A 80 6.16 3.76 -0.56
C ALA A 80 6.52 5.25 -0.51
N GLN A 81 7.21 5.69 0.52
CA GLN A 81 7.64 7.08 0.68
C GLN A 81 8.57 7.52 -0.44
N LYS A 82 9.47 6.64 -0.88
CA LYS A 82 10.38 6.94 -1.98
C LYS A 82 9.68 7.01 -3.33
N LYS A 83 8.73 6.11 -3.57
CA LYS A 83 8.00 6.05 -4.84
C LYS A 83 6.98 7.15 -4.99
N TYR A 84 6.30 7.50 -3.90
CA TYR A 84 5.16 8.42 -3.91
C TYR A 84 5.30 9.50 -2.84
N PRO A 85 6.23 10.45 -3.01
CA PRO A 85 6.53 11.45 -1.99
C PRO A 85 5.37 12.42 -1.71
N ASP A 86 4.39 12.52 -2.60
CA ASP A 86 3.22 13.38 -2.42
C ASP A 86 2.13 12.76 -1.56
N LEU A 87 2.25 11.47 -1.26
CA LEU A 87 1.34 10.77 -0.35
C LEU A 87 1.95 10.68 1.05
N ASN A 88 1.12 10.36 2.02
CA ASN A 88 1.55 10.26 3.42
C ASN A 88 1.53 8.80 3.83
N PHE A 89 2.65 8.29 4.34
CA PHE A 89 2.78 6.91 4.79
C PHE A 89 3.27 6.86 6.22
N ILE A 90 2.62 6.03 7.03
CA ILE A 90 2.87 5.88 8.47
C ILE A 90 2.97 4.40 8.80
N GLN A 91 3.99 4.06 9.55
CA GLN A 91 4.14 2.70 10.08
C GLN A 91 3.18 2.43 11.24
#